data_69b4ab679ae8039243e62d6fe881d451
#
_entry.id   69b4ab679ae8039243e62d6fe881d451
#
_cell.length_a   1.000
_cell.length_b   1.000
_cell.length_c   1.000
_cell.angle_alpha   90.00
_cell.angle_beta   90.00
_cell.angle_gamma   90.00
#
_symmetry.space_group_name_H-M   'P 1'
#
loop_
_entity.id
_entity.type
_entity.pdbx_description
1 polymer ?
#
loop_
_entity_poly.entity_id
_entity_poly.type
_entity_poly.pdbx_seq_one_letter_code
_entity_poly.pdbx_strand_id
1 'polypeptide(L)'
;MKEIVLSDLINQQKVGPYQKFILVTCLLLMIMDGYDIQSMAYAAPLIIEEWGVQKSMLGVVFSASLFGLFVGSFLLSSLSDRFGRRPILLISTFIFSILMLLTPHVGNIEQLTVIRFVTGIFLGGIMPNVMAYSSEIVPYKSRIFTMMVISCGYTVGAMLGGGISALLVPWGGWQAIFYFGGIIPLIIFFITFYKLPESLYFLSENSKNSSKILFWLKKFYPALTFNSEIKIINNTEVQVKKSPLELFKNQRAFFTYSIWIISILNMISLYFLANWLPTLAKESGLSLNQALLIGSTLQLGGTIGSVVMGLKIDKTGFYKVLIPVFLVAVISVALIGYSVSHIVLLFIIIFIAGFAIVGGQPAINALSASYYPVSLRTTGVGWSIGIARLGSVIGPLFGGYLSQFLVITHLFVIAAIPSLFVIIMLMIQAKYRS
;
A
#
# COMPACT_ATOMS: atom_id res chain seq x y z
N MET A 1 -42.79 -14.61 1.81
CA MET A 1 -41.34 -14.66 1.90
C MET A 1 -40.86 -13.62 2.92
N LYS A 2 -40.10 -14.05 3.90
CA LYS A 2 -39.53 -13.11 4.87
C LYS A 2 -38.33 -12.40 4.23
N GLU A 3 -38.36 -11.08 4.15
CA GLU A 3 -37.26 -10.30 3.61
C GLU A 3 -36.24 -10.03 4.71
N ILE A 4 -34.96 -10.31 4.47
CA ILE A 4 -33.86 -10.06 5.40
C ILE A 4 -32.84 -9.14 4.70
N VAL A 5 -32.54 -8.02 5.34
CA VAL A 5 -31.49 -7.10 4.88
C VAL A 5 -30.13 -7.69 5.24
N LEU A 6 -29.28 -7.90 4.24
CA LEU A 6 -27.97 -8.56 4.42
C LEU A 6 -27.07 -7.81 5.42
N SER A 7 -27.05 -6.47 5.36
CA SER A 7 -26.28 -5.63 6.29
C SER A 7 -26.68 -5.83 7.75
N ASP A 8 -27.99 -5.91 8.02
CA ASP A 8 -28.53 -6.06 9.38
C ASP A 8 -28.20 -7.42 9.95
N LEU A 9 -28.30 -8.47 9.12
CA LEU A 9 -27.92 -9.82 9.50
C LEU A 9 -26.43 -9.89 9.89
N ILE A 10 -25.54 -9.32 9.08
CA ILE A 10 -24.10 -9.32 9.38
C ILE A 10 -23.81 -8.49 10.65
N ASN A 11 -24.48 -7.36 10.83
CA ASN A 11 -24.27 -6.47 11.98
C ASN A 11 -24.71 -7.05 13.32
N GLN A 12 -25.69 -7.95 13.31
CA GLN A 12 -26.19 -8.64 14.51
C GLN A 12 -25.32 -9.82 14.94
N GLN A 13 -24.45 -10.31 14.07
CA GLN A 13 -23.65 -11.52 14.33
C GLN A 13 -22.21 -11.18 14.71
N LYS A 14 -21.57 -12.10 15.45
CA LYS A 14 -20.11 -12.06 15.69
C LYS A 14 -19.38 -12.67 14.49
N VAL A 15 -18.14 -12.22 14.28
CA VAL A 15 -17.27 -12.76 13.22
C VAL A 15 -16.98 -14.25 13.51
N GLY A 16 -17.49 -15.11 12.66
CA GLY A 16 -17.34 -16.57 12.78
C GLY A 16 -15.92 -17.07 12.38
N PRO A 17 -15.62 -18.36 12.68
CA PRO A 17 -14.30 -18.94 12.37
C PRO A 17 -13.96 -18.89 10.87
N TYR A 18 -14.95 -19.13 10.02
CA TYR A 18 -14.73 -19.11 8.57
C TYR A 18 -14.44 -17.70 8.04
N GLN A 19 -15.12 -16.69 8.56
CA GLN A 19 -14.83 -15.28 8.24
C GLN A 19 -13.44 -14.89 8.72
N LYS A 20 -13.01 -15.32 9.93
CA LYS A 20 -11.64 -15.10 10.42
C LYS A 20 -10.60 -15.72 9.49
N PHE A 21 -10.84 -16.94 9.01
CA PHE A 21 -9.97 -17.59 8.02
C PHE A 21 -9.84 -16.74 6.75
N ILE A 22 -10.93 -16.20 6.21
CA ILE A 22 -10.93 -15.32 5.04
C ILE A 22 -10.13 -14.05 5.33
N LEU A 23 -10.34 -13.43 6.50
CA LEU A 23 -9.62 -12.21 6.90
C LEU A 23 -8.10 -12.45 7.03
N VAL A 24 -7.69 -13.60 7.56
CA VAL A 24 -6.27 -13.99 7.58
C VAL A 24 -5.74 -14.17 6.16
N THR A 25 -6.50 -14.76 5.27
CA THR A 25 -6.10 -14.88 3.85
C THR A 25 -5.96 -13.50 3.18
N CYS A 26 -6.88 -12.58 3.45
CA CYS A 26 -6.78 -11.18 3.02
C CYS A 26 -5.52 -10.49 3.57
N LEU A 27 -5.20 -10.71 4.84
CA LEU A 27 -3.98 -10.22 5.48
C LEU A 27 -2.72 -10.78 4.81
N LEU A 28 -2.69 -12.08 4.52
CA LEU A 28 -1.56 -12.70 3.83
C LEU A 28 -1.37 -12.15 2.41
N LEU A 29 -2.45 -11.90 1.67
CA LEU A 29 -2.37 -11.22 0.36
C LEU A 29 -1.77 -9.83 0.48
N MET A 30 -2.15 -9.05 1.50
CA MET A 30 -1.57 -7.73 1.76
C MET A 30 -0.10 -7.79 2.18
N ILE A 31 0.31 -8.83 2.92
CA ILE A 31 1.72 -9.06 3.26
C ILE A 31 2.54 -9.33 1.99
N MET A 32 2.02 -10.13 1.09
CA MET A 32 2.71 -10.44 -0.17
C MET A 32 2.74 -9.26 -1.14
N ASP A 33 1.71 -8.41 -1.15
CA ASP A 33 1.68 -7.14 -1.88
C ASP A 33 2.80 -6.19 -1.38
N GLY A 34 2.91 -6.03 -0.05
CA GLY A 34 3.98 -5.23 0.55
C GLY A 34 5.38 -5.82 0.35
N TYR A 35 5.51 -7.15 0.38
CA TYR A 35 6.76 -7.84 0.06
C TYR A 35 7.21 -7.53 -1.37
N ASP A 36 6.31 -7.68 -2.36
CA ASP A 36 6.67 -7.46 -3.76
C ASP A 36 7.11 -6.04 -4.04
N ILE A 37 6.39 -5.04 -3.51
CA ILE A 37 6.72 -3.64 -3.76
C ILE A 37 8.17 -3.31 -3.35
N GLN A 38 8.71 -4.00 -2.33
CA GLN A 38 10.08 -3.83 -1.85
C GLN A 38 11.07 -4.82 -2.48
N SER A 39 10.60 -5.93 -3.04
CA SER A 39 11.45 -7.01 -3.59
C SER A 39 12.47 -6.49 -4.60
N MET A 40 12.04 -5.59 -5.48
CA MET A 40 12.92 -5.00 -6.49
C MET A 40 14.01 -4.10 -5.88
N ALA A 41 13.69 -3.37 -4.80
CA ALA A 41 14.67 -2.54 -4.09
C ALA A 41 15.75 -3.40 -3.42
N TYR A 42 15.38 -4.57 -2.92
CA TYR A 42 16.33 -5.53 -2.33
C TYR A 42 17.17 -6.26 -3.38
N ALA A 43 16.62 -6.50 -4.56
CA ALA A 43 17.34 -7.13 -5.68
C ALA A 43 18.27 -6.15 -6.41
N ALA A 44 17.96 -4.87 -6.40
CA ALA A 44 18.62 -3.83 -7.20
C ALA A 44 20.15 -3.77 -7.06
N PRO A 45 20.75 -3.78 -5.85
CA PRO A 45 22.20 -3.72 -5.72
C PRO A 45 22.91 -4.92 -6.38
N LEU A 46 22.29 -6.10 -6.35
CA LEU A 46 22.82 -7.30 -6.97
C LEU A 46 22.67 -7.29 -8.49
N ILE A 47 21.53 -6.80 -9.00
CA ILE A 47 21.29 -6.66 -10.44
C ILE A 47 22.25 -5.63 -11.04
N ILE A 48 22.55 -4.52 -10.36
CA ILE A 48 23.57 -3.55 -10.79
C ILE A 48 24.95 -4.23 -10.91
N GLU A 49 25.30 -5.01 -9.90
CA GLU A 49 26.60 -5.70 -9.83
C GLU A 49 26.71 -6.79 -10.91
N GLU A 50 25.67 -7.60 -11.13
CA GLU A 50 25.66 -8.71 -12.08
C GLU A 50 25.52 -8.24 -13.54
N TRP A 51 24.67 -7.26 -13.82
CA TRP A 51 24.37 -6.82 -15.19
C TRP A 51 25.16 -5.57 -15.62
N GLY A 52 25.85 -4.89 -14.72
CA GLY A 52 26.59 -3.68 -15.01
C GLY A 52 25.71 -2.50 -15.48
N VAL A 53 24.42 -2.49 -15.11
CA VAL A 53 23.45 -1.49 -15.57
C VAL A 53 23.56 -0.19 -14.78
N GLN A 54 23.21 0.92 -15.44
CA GLN A 54 23.17 2.23 -14.80
C GLN A 54 21.98 2.36 -13.84
N LYS A 55 22.16 3.08 -12.74
CA LYS A 55 21.11 3.34 -11.74
C LYS A 55 19.85 3.98 -12.35
N SER A 56 20.02 4.89 -13.31
CA SER A 56 18.87 5.52 -13.98
C SER A 56 17.93 4.50 -14.63
N MET A 57 18.47 3.41 -15.19
CA MET A 57 17.67 2.34 -15.77
C MET A 57 16.84 1.61 -14.71
N LEU A 58 17.42 1.37 -13.53
CA LEU A 58 16.65 0.79 -12.40
C LEU A 58 15.60 1.76 -11.85
N GLY A 59 15.85 3.05 -11.87
CA GLY A 59 14.83 4.06 -11.57
C GLY A 59 13.61 3.92 -12.47
N VAL A 60 13.81 3.62 -13.77
CA VAL A 60 12.71 3.32 -14.71
C VAL A 60 11.98 2.03 -14.34
N VAL A 61 12.71 0.96 -13.96
CA VAL A 61 12.10 -0.32 -13.52
C VAL A 61 11.20 -0.13 -12.30
N PHE A 62 11.70 0.57 -11.26
CA PHE A 62 10.91 0.89 -10.07
C PHE A 62 9.64 1.67 -10.43
N SER A 63 9.80 2.71 -11.23
CA SER A 63 8.70 3.58 -11.62
C SER A 63 7.70 2.89 -12.52
N ALA A 64 8.14 1.98 -13.39
CA ALA A 64 7.26 1.16 -14.22
C ALA A 64 6.35 0.27 -13.37
N SER A 65 6.89 -0.39 -12.33
CA SER A 65 6.10 -1.17 -11.39
C SER A 65 5.03 -0.34 -10.69
N LEU A 66 5.41 0.84 -10.19
CA LEU A 66 4.50 1.76 -9.48
C LEU A 66 3.46 2.40 -10.40
N PHE A 67 3.83 2.68 -11.66
CA PHE A 67 2.90 3.14 -12.68
C PHE A 67 1.91 2.03 -13.07
N GLY A 68 2.39 0.79 -13.21
CA GLY A 68 1.53 -0.38 -13.39
C GLY A 68 0.51 -0.52 -12.25
N LEU A 69 0.96 -0.38 -11.00
CA LEU A 69 0.11 -0.42 -9.81
C LEU A 69 -0.93 0.71 -9.80
N PHE A 70 -0.57 1.91 -10.26
CA PHE A 70 -1.50 3.01 -10.44
C PHE A 70 -2.59 2.65 -11.46
N VAL A 71 -2.22 2.22 -12.66
CA VAL A 71 -3.15 1.81 -13.73
C VAL A 71 -4.04 0.65 -13.26
N GLY A 72 -3.44 -0.37 -12.66
CA GLY A 72 -4.13 -1.57 -12.18
C GLY A 72 -5.15 -1.27 -11.09
N SER A 73 -4.85 -0.33 -10.19
CA SER A 73 -5.78 0.04 -9.11
C SER A 73 -7.10 0.63 -9.63
N PHE A 74 -7.09 1.36 -10.74
CA PHE A 74 -8.32 1.86 -11.37
C PHE A 74 -8.99 0.81 -12.24
N LEU A 75 -8.21 0.14 -13.08
CA LEU A 75 -8.73 -0.83 -14.05
C LEU A 75 -9.37 -2.03 -13.33
N LEU A 76 -8.62 -2.68 -12.44
CA LEU A 76 -9.06 -3.91 -11.80
C LEU A 76 -10.12 -3.66 -10.72
N SER A 77 -10.12 -2.48 -10.06
CA SER A 77 -11.21 -2.11 -9.16
C SER A 77 -12.53 -1.92 -9.94
N SER A 78 -12.50 -1.24 -11.09
CA SER A 78 -13.68 -1.06 -11.92
C SER A 78 -14.20 -2.41 -12.48
N LEU A 79 -13.29 -3.29 -12.86
CA LEU A 79 -13.64 -4.65 -13.29
C LEU A 79 -14.23 -5.49 -12.15
N SER A 80 -13.78 -5.30 -10.91
CA SER A 80 -14.30 -6.04 -9.77
C SER A 80 -15.73 -5.66 -9.40
N ASP A 81 -16.10 -4.40 -9.61
CA ASP A 81 -17.49 -3.96 -9.44
C ASP A 81 -18.41 -4.60 -10.48
N ARG A 82 -17.91 -4.92 -11.68
CA ARG A 82 -18.69 -5.53 -12.77
C ARG A 82 -18.73 -7.07 -12.72
N PHE A 83 -17.59 -7.71 -12.43
CA PHE A 83 -17.43 -9.17 -12.51
C PHE A 83 -17.41 -9.86 -11.15
N GLY A 84 -17.40 -9.11 -10.06
CA GLY A 84 -17.27 -9.62 -8.70
C GLY A 84 -15.85 -9.49 -8.16
N ARG A 85 -15.74 -9.52 -6.83
CA ARG A 85 -14.45 -9.32 -6.15
C ARG A 85 -13.56 -10.56 -6.23
N ARG A 86 -14.17 -11.75 -6.12
CA ARG A 86 -13.46 -13.04 -6.11
C ARG A 86 -12.68 -13.30 -7.40
N PRO A 87 -13.26 -13.21 -8.62
CA PRO A 87 -12.53 -13.45 -9.86
C PRO A 87 -11.32 -12.52 -10.02
N ILE A 88 -11.50 -11.24 -9.71
CA ILE A 88 -10.42 -10.25 -9.85
C ILE A 88 -9.29 -10.54 -8.87
N LEU A 89 -9.59 -10.86 -7.60
CA LEU A 89 -8.56 -11.26 -6.63
C LEU A 89 -7.82 -12.52 -7.08
N LEU A 90 -8.53 -13.53 -7.58
CA LEU A 90 -7.92 -14.76 -8.05
C LEU A 90 -7.02 -14.54 -9.27
N ILE A 91 -7.52 -13.83 -10.30
CA ILE A 91 -6.75 -13.54 -11.52
C ILE A 91 -5.53 -12.69 -11.16
N SER A 92 -5.70 -11.66 -10.34
CA SER A 92 -4.61 -10.78 -9.91
C SER A 92 -3.54 -11.57 -9.16
N THR A 93 -3.93 -12.37 -8.18
CA THR A 93 -2.98 -13.16 -7.38
C THR A 93 -2.26 -14.21 -8.24
N PHE A 94 -2.97 -14.89 -9.13
CA PHE A 94 -2.39 -15.91 -10.00
C PHE A 94 -1.36 -15.32 -10.96
N ILE A 95 -1.76 -14.27 -11.73
CA ILE A 95 -0.88 -13.67 -12.72
C ILE A 95 0.31 -13.00 -12.05
N PHE A 96 0.10 -12.28 -10.95
CA PHE A 96 1.17 -11.73 -10.13
C PHE A 96 2.17 -12.81 -9.72
N SER A 97 1.69 -13.93 -9.18
CA SER A 97 2.56 -15.04 -8.76
C SER A 97 3.41 -15.59 -9.91
N ILE A 98 2.80 -15.80 -11.08
CA ILE A 98 3.51 -16.30 -12.28
C ILE A 98 4.55 -15.29 -12.76
N LEU A 99 4.21 -14.00 -12.80
CA LEU A 99 5.15 -12.96 -13.23
C LEU A 99 6.35 -12.85 -12.27
N MET A 100 6.13 -13.03 -10.96
CA MET A 100 7.22 -13.10 -9.98
C MET A 100 8.14 -14.29 -10.26
N LEU A 101 7.58 -15.47 -10.55
CA LEU A 101 8.37 -16.67 -10.90
C LEU A 101 9.10 -16.52 -12.24
N LEU A 102 8.59 -15.72 -13.16
CA LEU A 102 9.23 -15.43 -14.44
C LEU A 102 10.31 -14.34 -14.33
N THR A 103 10.23 -13.45 -13.35
CA THR A 103 11.19 -12.35 -13.19
C THR A 103 12.65 -12.81 -13.11
N PRO A 104 13.04 -13.91 -12.44
CA PRO A 104 14.41 -14.41 -12.44
C PRO A 104 14.96 -14.86 -13.80
N HIS A 105 14.10 -15.06 -14.79
CA HIS A 105 14.47 -15.59 -16.12
C HIS A 105 14.63 -14.49 -17.17
N VAL A 106 14.43 -13.21 -16.82
CA VAL A 106 14.67 -12.10 -17.75
C VAL A 106 16.17 -11.88 -17.94
N GLY A 107 16.58 -11.59 -19.17
CA GLY A 107 17.98 -11.47 -19.54
C GLY A 107 18.47 -10.01 -19.67
N ASN A 108 17.60 -9.03 -19.58
CA ASN A 108 17.96 -7.61 -19.73
C ASN A 108 16.99 -6.67 -19.00
N ILE A 109 17.40 -5.40 -18.89
CA ILE A 109 16.67 -4.38 -18.15
C ILE A 109 15.32 -4.02 -18.78
N GLU A 110 15.20 -4.15 -20.09
CA GLU A 110 13.95 -3.86 -20.81
C GLU A 110 12.89 -4.90 -20.50
N GLN A 111 13.23 -6.17 -20.58
CA GLN A 111 12.35 -7.27 -20.17
C GLN A 111 11.95 -7.16 -18.69
N LEU A 112 12.92 -6.81 -17.82
CA LEU A 112 12.66 -6.56 -16.42
C LEU A 112 11.66 -5.41 -16.23
N THR A 113 11.80 -4.32 -16.98
CA THR A 113 10.89 -3.18 -16.92
C THR A 113 9.46 -3.58 -17.33
N VAL A 114 9.33 -4.33 -18.42
CA VAL A 114 8.01 -4.77 -18.90
C VAL A 114 7.35 -5.72 -17.91
N ILE A 115 8.07 -6.73 -17.42
CA ILE A 115 7.51 -7.71 -16.50
C ILE A 115 7.11 -7.04 -15.17
N ARG A 116 7.90 -6.08 -14.67
CA ARG A 116 7.60 -5.32 -13.45
C ARG A 116 6.41 -4.37 -13.64
N PHE A 117 6.26 -3.76 -14.81
CA PHE A 117 5.07 -2.97 -15.14
C PHE A 117 3.80 -3.82 -15.12
N VAL A 118 3.82 -4.98 -15.79
CA VAL A 118 2.67 -5.89 -15.83
C VAL A 118 2.37 -6.45 -14.44
N THR A 119 3.40 -6.85 -13.67
CA THR A 119 3.26 -7.27 -12.27
C THR A 119 2.55 -6.19 -11.46
N GLY A 120 2.96 -4.93 -11.61
CA GLY A 120 2.34 -3.78 -10.97
C GLY A 120 0.86 -3.65 -11.29
N ILE A 121 0.44 -3.85 -12.55
CA ILE A 121 -0.99 -3.80 -12.93
C ILE A 121 -1.81 -4.78 -12.07
N PHE A 122 -1.37 -6.03 -11.96
CA PHE A 122 -2.13 -7.03 -11.22
C PHE A 122 -2.07 -6.81 -9.69
N LEU A 123 -0.95 -6.36 -9.15
CA LEU A 123 -0.84 -5.94 -7.76
C LEU A 123 -1.80 -4.77 -7.43
N GLY A 124 -1.94 -3.81 -8.35
CA GLY A 124 -2.83 -2.66 -8.17
C GLY A 124 -4.28 -3.04 -7.90
N GLY A 125 -4.71 -4.22 -8.36
CA GLY A 125 -6.05 -4.75 -8.09
C GLY A 125 -6.21 -5.40 -6.71
N ILE A 126 -5.13 -5.81 -6.03
CA ILE A 126 -5.24 -6.60 -4.79
C ILE A 126 -5.75 -5.75 -3.63
N MET A 127 -5.05 -4.68 -3.28
CA MET A 127 -5.39 -3.85 -2.12
C MET A 127 -6.84 -3.33 -2.11
N PRO A 128 -7.35 -2.67 -3.17
CA PRO A 128 -8.72 -2.16 -3.16
C PRO A 128 -9.76 -3.27 -2.98
N ASN A 129 -9.55 -4.41 -3.66
CA ASN A 129 -10.46 -5.54 -3.60
C ASN A 129 -10.43 -6.26 -2.25
N VAL A 130 -9.26 -6.44 -1.66
CA VAL A 130 -9.11 -6.99 -0.31
C VAL A 130 -9.79 -6.09 0.72
N MET A 131 -9.64 -4.77 0.61
CA MET A 131 -10.29 -3.81 1.52
C MET A 131 -11.80 -3.83 1.37
N ALA A 132 -12.33 -3.80 0.14
CA ALA A 132 -13.75 -3.88 -0.11
C ALA A 132 -14.32 -5.21 0.42
N TYR A 133 -13.72 -6.33 0.03
CA TYR A 133 -14.15 -7.65 0.42
C TYR A 133 -14.16 -7.86 1.94
N SER A 134 -13.08 -7.46 2.63
CA SER A 134 -12.98 -7.60 4.09
C SER A 134 -13.99 -6.74 4.83
N SER A 135 -14.31 -5.55 4.31
CA SER A 135 -15.30 -4.66 4.91
C SER A 135 -16.74 -5.19 4.80
N GLU A 136 -17.00 -6.02 3.79
CA GLU A 136 -18.32 -6.59 3.51
C GLU A 136 -18.67 -7.80 4.40
N ILE A 137 -17.68 -8.53 4.91
CA ILE A 137 -17.91 -9.76 5.67
C ILE A 137 -17.87 -9.55 7.19
N VAL A 138 -17.64 -8.33 7.67
CA VAL A 138 -17.55 -8.03 9.11
C VAL A 138 -18.64 -7.04 9.54
N PRO A 139 -19.11 -7.11 10.81
CA PRO A 139 -20.04 -6.14 11.38
C PRO A 139 -19.50 -4.72 11.34
N TYR A 140 -20.39 -3.74 11.19
CA TYR A 140 -20.04 -2.32 11.12
C TYR A 140 -19.11 -1.86 12.26
N LYS A 141 -19.36 -2.34 13.49
CA LYS A 141 -18.57 -2.00 14.68
C LYS A 141 -17.09 -2.40 14.58
N SER A 142 -16.77 -3.49 13.89
CA SER A 142 -15.38 -4.01 13.73
C SER A 142 -14.77 -3.70 12.37
N ARG A 143 -15.54 -3.09 11.45
CA ARG A 143 -15.12 -2.86 10.05
C ARG A 143 -13.83 -2.06 9.95
N ILE A 144 -13.78 -0.89 10.61
CA ILE A 144 -12.62 0.00 10.55
C ILE A 144 -11.39 -0.70 11.13
N PHE A 145 -11.52 -1.31 12.32
CA PHE A 145 -10.43 -2.04 12.96
C PHE A 145 -9.89 -3.17 12.06
N THR A 146 -10.78 -3.97 11.48
CA THR A 146 -10.40 -5.07 10.58
C THR A 146 -9.66 -4.56 9.35
N MET A 147 -10.15 -3.50 8.72
CA MET A 147 -9.49 -2.88 7.56
C MET A 147 -8.10 -2.34 7.93
N MET A 148 -7.94 -1.73 9.10
CA MET A 148 -6.64 -1.25 9.59
C MET A 148 -5.67 -2.40 9.79
N VAL A 149 -6.08 -3.48 10.46
CA VAL A 149 -5.23 -4.66 10.68
C VAL A 149 -4.78 -5.28 9.34
N ILE A 150 -5.69 -5.43 8.40
CA ILE A 150 -5.38 -5.97 7.06
C ILE A 150 -4.43 -5.04 6.32
N SER A 151 -4.67 -3.72 6.38
CA SER A 151 -3.79 -2.72 5.77
C SER A 151 -2.36 -2.73 6.34
N CYS A 152 -2.20 -3.01 7.65
CA CYS A 152 -0.89 -3.20 8.26
C CYS A 152 -0.11 -4.37 7.65
N GLY A 153 -0.79 -5.34 7.03
CA GLY A 153 -0.14 -6.42 6.30
C GLY A 153 0.84 -5.92 5.23
N TYR A 154 0.48 -4.85 4.53
CA TYR A 154 1.36 -4.23 3.53
C TYR A 154 2.69 -3.75 4.12
N THR A 155 2.67 -3.00 5.20
CA THR A 155 3.90 -2.50 5.86
C THR A 155 4.69 -3.63 6.52
N VAL A 156 4.00 -4.62 7.09
CA VAL A 156 4.63 -5.84 7.62
C VAL A 156 5.33 -6.62 6.52
N GLY A 157 4.69 -6.80 5.36
CA GLY A 157 5.30 -7.48 4.21
C GLY A 157 6.54 -6.77 3.69
N ALA A 158 6.47 -5.46 3.53
CA ALA A 158 7.61 -4.64 3.14
C ALA A 158 8.76 -4.68 4.16
N MET A 159 8.45 -4.70 5.46
CA MET A 159 9.41 -4.82 6.54
C MET A 159 10.09 -6.21 6.54
N LEU A 160 9.30 -7.28 6.46
CA LEU A 160 9.81 -8.66 6.47
C LEU A 160 10.65 -8.94 5.22
N GLY A 161 10.35 -8.28 4.10
CA GLY A 161 11.03 -8.47 2.83
C GLY A 161 12.54 -8.34 2.90
N GLY A 162 13.08 -7.37 3.64
CA GLY A 162 14.53 -7.21 3.80
C GLY A 162 15.16 -8.33 4.60
N GLY A 163 14.55 -8.76 5.71
CA GLY A 163 15.02 -9.89 6.51
C GLY A 163 14.97 -11.21 5.73
N ILE A 164 13.86 -11.48 5.03
CA ILE A 164 13.70 -12.66 4.16
C ILE A 164 14.74 -12.61 3.03
N SER A 165 14.95 -11.48 2.38
CA SER A 165 15.96 -11.32 1.33
C SER A 165 17.36 -11.57 1.86
N ALA A 166 17.70 -11.07 3.05
CA ALA A 166 19.00 -11.30 3.69
C ALA A 166 19.27 -12.80 3.97
N LEU A 167 18.22 -13.58 4.23
CA LEU A 167 18.32 -15.03 4.42
C LEU A 167 18.39 -15.80 3.10
N LEU A 168 17.70 -15.35 2.05
CA LEU A 168 17.58 -16.10 0.78
C LEU A 168 18.72 -15.80 -0.18
N VAL A 169 19.22 -14.57 -0.24
CA VAL A 169 20.24 -14.12 -1.19
C VAL A 169 21.54 -14.95 -1.12
N PRO A 170 22.07 -15.34 0.05
CA PRO A 170 23.27 -16.18 0.10
C PRO A 170 23.14 -17.53 -0.59
N TRP A 171 21.91 -18.05 -0.75
CA TRP A 171 21.62 -19.37 -1.32
C TRP A 171 21.26 -19.35 -2.80
N GLY A 172 20.61 -18.30 -3.26
CA GLY A 172 20.07 -18.26 -4.63
C GLY A 172 20.11 -16.89 -5.29
N GLY A 173 20.98 -15.98 -4.85
CA GLY A 173 21.12 -14.65 -5.44
C GLY A 173 19.85 -13.80 -5.33
N TRP A 174 19.77 -12.73 -6.13
CA TRP A 174 18.58 -11.89 -6.20
C TRP A 174 17.36 -12.64 -6.75
N GLN A 175 17.56 -13.69 -7.52
CA GLN A 175 16.52 -14.54 -8.07
C GLN A 175 15.67 -15.20 -6.99
N ALA A 176 16.29 -15.59 -5.86
CA ALA A 176 15.59 -16.23 -4.74
C ALA A 176 14.53 -15.33 -4.11
N ILE A 177 14.73 -14.00 -4.14
CA ILE A 177 13.74 -13.01 -3.67
C ILE A 177 12.44 -13.15 -4.47
N PHE A 178 12.54 -13.25 -5.79
CA PHE A 178 11.39 -13.35 -6.67
C PHE A 178 10.75 -14.75 -6.66
N TYR A 179 11.54 -15.81 -6.54
CA TYR A 179 10.98 -17.16 -6.36
C TYR A 179 10.14 -17.25 -5.09
N PHE A 180 10.62 -16.74 -3.96
CA PHE A 180 9.84 -16.68 -2.73
C PHE A 180 8.57 -15.83 -2.93
N GLY A 181 8.71 -14.63 -3.52
CA GLY A 181 7.61 -13.72 -3.81
C GLY A 181 6.59 -14.26 -4.82
N GLY A 182 6.90 -15.31 -5.56
CA GLY A 182 5.97 -15.97 -6.48
C GLY A 182 5.35 -17.25 -5.89
N ILE A 183 6.15 -18.10 -5.21
CA ILE A 183 5.70 -19.38 -4.64
C ILE A 183 4.64 -19.12 -3.53
N ILE A 184 4.90 -18.22 -2.61
CA ILE A 184 3.98 -18.01 -1.48
C ILE A 184 2.62 -17.49 -1.94
N PRO A 185 2.50 -16.44 -2.79
CA PRO A 185 1.21 -16.02 -3.33
C PRO A 185 0.52 -17.09 -4.17
N LEU A 186 1.28 -17.94 -4.87
CA LEU A 186 0.71 -19.07 -5.62
C LEU A 186 0.04 -20.08 -4.68
N ILE A 187 0.65 -20.38 -3.53
CA ILE A 187 0.03 -21.21 -2.49
C ILE A 187 -1.24 -20.52 -1.96
N ILE A 188 -1.18 -19.21 -1.68
CA ILE A 188 -2.34 -18.44 -1.22
C ILE A 188 -3.43 -18.44 -2.31
N PHE A 189 -3.07 -18.37 -3.60
CA PHE A 189 -4.01 -18.49 -4.70
C PHE A 189 -4.79 -19.80 -4.65
N PHE A 190 -4.14 -20.95 -4.47
CA PHE A 190 -4.86 -22.22 -4.36
C PHE A 190 -5.78 -22.27 -3.13
N ILE A 191 -5.35 -21.72 -1.99
CA ILE A 191 -6.19 -21.61 -0.81
C ILE A 191 -7.42 -20.74 -1.10
N THR A 192 -7.25 -19.57 -1.72
CA THR A 192 -8.32 -18.65 -2.08
C THR A 192 -9.24 -19.23 -3.14
N PHE A 193 -8.69 -19.92 -4.13
CA PHE A 193 -9.47 -20.56 -5.20
C PHE A 193 -10.51 -21.53 -4.66
N TYR A 194 -10.13 -22.37 -3.68
CA TYR A 194 -11.04 -23.37 -3.11
C TYR A 194 -11.91 -22.84 -1.95
N LYS A 195 -11.45 -21.81 -1.22
CA LYS A 195 -12.08 -21.40 0.04
C LYS A 195 -12.73 -20.02 0.00
N LEU A 196 -12.30 -19.10 -0.89
CA LEU A 196 -12.86 -17.77 -0.93
C LEU A 196 -14.22 -17.77 -1.66
N PRO A 197 -15.33 -17.37 -1.01
CA PRO A 197 -16.61 -17.18 -1.69
C PRO A 197 -16.61 -15.89 -2.51
N GLU A 198 -17.59 -15.71 -3.37
CA GLU A 198 -17.89 -14.40 -3.93
C GLU A 198 -18.51 -13.49 -2.87
N SER A 199 -18.34 -12.17 -3.04
CA SER A 199 -18.96 -11.17 -2.19
C SER A 199 -20.47 -11.40 -2.07
N LEU A 200 -20.98 -11.47 -0.83
CA LEU A 200 -22.42 -11.64 -0.60
C LEU A 200 -23.21 -10.42 -1.09
N TYR A 201 -22.63 -9.23 -1.00
CA TYR A 201 -23.23 -8.01 -1.54
C TYR A 201 -23.33 -8.07 -3.06
N PHE A 202 -22.27 -8.47 -3.75
CA PHE A 202 -22.30 -8.65 -5.21
C PHE A 202 -23.31 -9.72 -5.63
N LEU A 203 -23.38 -10.84 -4.91
CA LEU A 203 -24.38 -11.89 -5.19
C LEU A 203 -25.82 -11.42 -4.93
N SER A 204 -26.03 -10.50 -3.99
CA SER A 204 -27.37 -10.00 -3.63
C SER A 204 -27.99 -9.04 -4.65
N GLU A 205 -27.17 -8.49 -5.57
CA GLU A 205 -27.69 -7.68 -6.69
C GLU A 205 -28.54 -8.48 -7.67
N ASN A 206 -28.37 -9.81 -7.70
CA ASN A 206 -29.14 -10.67 -8.56
C ASN A 206 -29.94 -11.70 -7.74
N SER A 207 -31.27 -11.59 -7.77
CA SER A 207 -32.19 -12.46 -7.02
C SER A 207 -32.04 -13.96 -7.32
N LYS A 208 -31.50 -14.33 -8.52
CA LYS A 208 -31.20 -15.72 -8.89
C LYS A 208 -30.10 -16.37 -8.02
N ASN A 209 -29.34 -15.59 -7.28
CA ASN A 209 -28.25 -16.07 -6.45
C ASN A 209 -28.65 -16.39 -4.99
N SER A 210 -29.93 -16.28 -4.64
CA SER A 210 -30.40 -16.47 -3.24
C SER A 210 -29.96 -17.80 -2.62
N SER A 211 -29.99 -18.90 -3.37
CA SER A 211 -29.52 -20.21 -2.89
C SER A 211 -28.02 -20.24 -2.59
N LYS A 212 -27.20 -19.57 -3.41
CA LYS A 212 -25.74 -19.43 -3.17
C LYS A 212 -25.45 -18.59 -1.93
N ILE A 213 -26.21 -17.51 -1.75
CA ILE A 213 -26.06 -16.61 -0.59
C ILE A 213 -26.42 -17.39 0.69
N LEU A 214 -27.52 -18.12 0.70
CA LEU A 214 -27.95 -18.97 1.83
C LEU A 214 -26.90 -20.04 2.18
N PHE A 215 -26.31 -20.68 1.16
CA PHE A 215 -25.22 -21.64 1.38
C PHE A 215 -24.03 -21.00 2.11
N TRP A 216 -23.57 -19.81 1.68
CA TRP A 216 -22.44 -19.14 2.31
C TRP A 216 -22.80 -18.55 3.68
N LEU A 217 -24.01 -18.04 3.87
CA LEU A 217 -24.50 -17.57 5.19
C LEU A 217 -24.53 -18.70 6.22
N LYS A 218 -25.00 -19.91 5.85
CA LYS A 218 -24.94 -21.10 6.72
C LYS A 218 -23.50 -21.44 7.11
N LYS A 219 -22.53 -21.23 6.20
CA LYS A 219 -21.12 -21.49 6.47
C LYS A 219 -20.47 -20.41 7.33
N PHE A 220 -20.91 -19.14 7.18
CA PHE A 220 -20.45 -18.03 8.01
C PHE A 220 -21.04 -18.10 9.43
N TYR A 221 -22.30 -18.50 9.52
CA TYR A 221 -23.08 -18.50 10.75
C TYR A 221 -23.80 -19.86 10.94
N PRO A 222 -23.06 -20.93 11.32
CA PRO A 222 -23.63 -22.28 11.43
C PRO A 222 -24.77 -22.41 12.47
N ALA A 223 -24.78 -21.49 13.45
CA ALA A 223 -25.82 -21.48 14.50
C ALA A 223 -27.20 -20.94 14.01
N LEU A 224 -27.21 -20.28 12.82
CA LEU A 224 -28.47 -19.75 12.29
C LEU A 224 -29.17 -20.76 11.39
N THR A 225 -30.46 -20.97 11.64
CA THR A 225 -31.34 -21.77 10.77
C THR A 225 -31.97 -20.83 9.73
N PHE A 226 -31.70 -21.08 8.48
CA PHE A 226 -32.30 -20.34 7.37
C PHE A 226 -33.35 -21.22 6.68
N ASN A 227 -34.61 -20.76 6.65
CA ASN A 227 -35.66 -21.40 5.86
C ASN A 227 -35.47 -21.02 4.37
N SER A 228 -35.85 -21.92 3.48
CA SER A 228 -35.68 -21.78 2.03
C SER A 228 -36.49 -20.61 1.38
N GLU A 229 -37.41 -20.01 2.11
CA GLU A 229 -38.28 -18.92 1.62
C GLU A 229 -37.81 -17.51 1.97
N ILE A 230 -36.54 -17.35 2.32
CA ILE A 230 -35.99 -16.04 2.68
C ILE A 230 -35.46 -15.33 1.42
N LYS A 231 -36.01 -14.15 1.15
CA LYS A 231 -35.48 -13.23 0.13
C LYS A 231 -34.46 -12.28 0.77
N ILE A 232 -33.23 -12.35 0.33
CA ILE A 232 -32.16 -11.47 0.82
C ILE A 232 -32.15 -10.20 -0.03
N ILE A 233 -32.30 -9.06 0.64
CA ILE A 233 -32.30 -7.73 0.02
C ILE A 233 -31.06 -6.98 0.45
N ASN A 234 -30.50 -6.23 -0.48
CA ASN A 234 -29.43 -5.29 -0.21
C ASN A 234 -30.02 -3.88 -0.16
N ASN A 235 -30.15 -3.31 1.05
CA ASN A 235 -30.56 -1.92 1.26
C ASN A 235 -29.33 -1.00 1.36
N THR A 236 -28.32 -1.22 0.52
CA THR A 236 -27.28 -0.19 0.41
C THR A 236 -27.90 1.03 -0.27
N GLU A 237 -28.08 2.09 0.50
CA GLU A 237 -28.32 3.40 -0.08
C GLU A 237 -27.24 3.64 -1.14
N VAL A 238 -27.66 3.80 -2.38
CA VAL A 238 -26.76 4.16 -3.49
C VAL A 238 -26.17 5.50 -3.10
N GLN A 239 -24.95 5.49 -2.56
CA GLN A 239 -24.23 6.73 -2.35
C GLN A 239 -24.04 7.37 -3.73
N VAL A 240 -24.82 8.40 -3.99
CA VAL A 240 -24.73 9.18 -5.23
C VAL A 240 -23.27 9.62 -5.35
N LYS A 241 -22.55 9.03 -6.31
CA LYS A 241 -21.17 9.41 -6.60
C LYS A 241 -21.18 10.87 -7.01
N LYS A 242 -20.76 11.75 -6.11
CA LYS A 242 -20.66 13.18 -6.40
C LYS A 242 -19.50 13.42 -7.37
N SER A 243 -19.68 14.38 -8.27
CA SER A 243 -18.65 14.74 -9.24
C SER A 243 -17.36 15.18 -8.52
N PRO A 244 -16.17 14.76 -8.99
CA PRO A 244 -14.89 15.25 -8.47
C PRO A 244 -14.76 16.78 -8.50
N LEU A 245 -15.46 17.45 -9.42
CA LEU A 245 -15.49 18.92 -9.51
C LEU A 245 -16.07 19.59 -8.27
N GLU A 246 -16.88 18.88 -7.47
CA GLU A 246 -17.40 19.42 -6.21
C GLU A 246 -16.33 19.58 -5.12
N LEU A 247 -15.17 18.93 -5.27
CA LEU A 247 -14.03 19.12 -4.36
C LEU A 247 -13.44 20.55 -4.44
N PHE A 248 -13.69 21.26 -5.53
CA PHE A 248 -13.15 22.60 -5.77
C PHE A 248 -14.16 23.72 -5.48
N LYS A 249 -15.43 23.39 -5.23
CA LYS A 249 -16.48 24.35 -4.88
C LYS A 249 -16.41 24.79 -3.42
N ASN A 250 -17.11 25.89 -3.08
CA ASN A 250 -17.28 26.38 -1.71
C ASN A 250 -15.95 26.62 -0.97
N GLN A 251 -15.00 27.29 -1.61
CA GLN A 251 -13.67 27.65 -1.07
C GLN A 251 -12.78 26.44 -0.70
N ARG A 252 -13.15 25.23 -1.12
CA ARG A 252 -12.36 24.01 -0.86
C ARG A 252 -11.14 23.83 -1.78
N ALA A 253 -11.08 24.57 -2.89
CA ALA A 253 -10.05 24.39 -3.91
C ALA A 253 -8.63 24.47 -3.33
N PHE A 254 -8.35 25.51 -2.52
CA PHE A 254 -7.03 25.69 -1.90
C PHE A 254 -6.62 24.49 -1.06
N PHE A 255 -7.52 23.98 -0.21
CA PHE A 255 -7.23 22.83 0.64
C PHE A 255 -7.05 21.55 -0.20
N THR A 256 -7.87 21.36 -1.22
CA THR A 256 -7.78 20.22 -2.13
C THR A 256 -6.42 20.19 -2.83
N TYR A 257 -6.01 21.31 -3.45
CA TYR A 257 -4.69 21.40 -4.08
C TYR A 257 -3.55 21.21 -3.10
N SER A 258 -3.62 21.84 -1.93
CA SER A 258 -2.55 21.72 -0.94
C SER A 258 -2.41 20.32 -0.38
N ILE A 259 -3.50 19.57 -0.13
CA ILE A 259 -3.46 18.16 0.26
C ILE A 259 -2.85 17.29 -0.86
N TRP A 260 -3.19 17.56 -2.11
CA TRP A 260 -2.61 16.83 -3.25
C TRP A 260 -1.11 17.06 -3.35
N ILE A 261 -0.66 18.30 -3.22
CA ILE A 261 0.77 18.66 -3.24
C ILE A 261 1.50 17.99 -2.06
N ILE A 262 0.97 18.08 -0.84
CA ILE A 262 1.53 17.42 0.35
C ILE A 262 1.66 15.91 0.11
N SER A 263 0.63 15.28 -0.44
CA SER A 263 0.60 13.84 -0.70
C SER A 263 1.62 13.42 -1.77
N ILE A 264 1.73 14.18 -2.87
CA ILE A 264 2.73 13.94 -3.93
C ILE A 264 4.15 14.05 -3.36
N LEU A 265 4.43 15.15 -2.65
CA LEU A 265 5.76 15.42 -2.10
C LEU A 265 6.18 14.35 -1.08
N ASN A 266 5.28 13.93 -0.20
CA ASN A 266 5.56 12.86 0.74
C ASN A 266 5.81 11.53 0.03
N MET A 267 5.02 11.20 -1.00
CA MET A 267 5.23 9.98 -1.81
C MET A 267 6.53 10.00 -2.60
N ILE A 268 6.99 11.16 -3.08
CA ILE A 268 8.32 11.30 -3.70
C ILE A 268 9.40 10.88 -2.70
N SER A 269 9.40 11.45 -1.49
CA SER A 269 10.37 11.13 -0.44
C SER A 269 10.28 9.67 -0.01
N LEU A 270 9.05 9.16 0.19
CA LEU A 270 8.81 7.79 0.62
C LEU A 270 9.38 6.78 -0.37
N TYR A 271 9.00 6.89 -1.65
CA TYR A 271 9.42 5.92 -2.66
C TYR A 271 10.85 6.11 -3.13
N PHE A 272 11.41 7.33 -3.04
CA PHE A 272 12.85 7.52 -3.16
C PHE A 272 13.59 6.70 -2.09
N LEU A 273 13.28 6.90 -0.82
CA LEU A 273 13.93 6.17 0.27
C LEU A 273 13.70 4.66 0.15
N ALA A 274 12.45 4.23 -0.02
CA ALA A 274 12.08 2.83 -0.06
C ALA A 274 12.83 2.06 -1.17
N ASN A 275 13.03 2.65 -2.34
CA ASN A 275 13.65 1.96 -3.47
C ASN A 275 15.18 2.11 -3.51
N TRP A 276 15.72 3.24 -3.05
CA TRP A 276 17.15 3.51 -3.23
C TRP A 276 18.01 3.25 -2.00
N LEU A 277 17.44 3.24 -0.78
CA LEU A 277 18.23 3.03 0.44
C LEU A 277 19.09 1.77 0.42
N PRO A 278 18.61 0.57 0.03
CA PRO A 278 19.46 -0.63 0.00
C PRO A 278 20.62 -0.48 -0.97
N THR A 279 20.40 0.06 -2.16
CA THR A 279 21.43 0.25 -3.19
C THR A 279 22.48 1.26 -2.72
N LEU A 280 22.06 2.42 -2.24
CA LEU A 280 22.96 3.50 -1.79
C LEU A 280 23.76 3.08 -0.54
N ALA A 281 23.16 2.29 0.34
CA ALA A 281 23.85 1.73 1.50
C ALA A 281 24.95 0.74 1.08
N LYS A 282 24.66 -0.16 0.14
CA LYS A 282 25.65 -1.10 -0.41
C LYS A 282 26.82 -0.36 -1.08
N GLU A 283 26.53 0.66 -1.88
CA GLU A 283 27.56 1.50 -2.53
C GLU A 283 28.42 2.29 -1.54
N SER A 284 27.86 2.62 -0.38
CA SER A 284 28.58 3.29 0.70
C SER A 284 29.51 2.36 1.48
N GLY A 285 29.66 1.10 1.07
CA GLY A 285 30.58 0.13 1.66
C GLY A 285 29.96 -0.75 2.74
N LEU A 286 28.60 -0.69 2.96
CA LEU A 286 27.96 -1.60 3.89
C LEU A 286 27.87 -3.02 3.29
N SER A 287 27.87 -4.02 4.17
CA SER A 287 27.60 -5.39 3.73
C SER A 287 26.22 -5.51 3.12
N LEU A 288 26.02 -6.47 2.23
CA LEU A 288 24.72 -6.70 1.60
C LEU A 288 23.61 -6.93 2.63
N ASN A 289 23.87 -7.72 3.66
CA ASN A 289 22.90 -7.97 4.73
C ASN A 289 22.50 -6.69 5.47
N GLN A 290 23.45 -5.81 5.74
CA GLN A 290 23.16 -4.52 6.36
C GLN A 290 22.30 -3.64 5.45
N ALA A 291 22.64 -3.60 4.15
CA ALA A 291 21.89 -2.84 3.16
C ALA A 291 20.42 -3.34 3.03
N LEU A 292 20.20 -4.64 3.06
CA LEU A 292 18.84 -5.21 3.03
C LEU A 292 18.05 -4.91 4.32
N LEU A 293 18.69 -5.00 5.49
CA LEU A 293 18.05 -4.69 6.78
C LEU A 293 17.71 -3.19 6.92
N ILE A 294 18.43 -2.30 6.26
CA ILE A 294 18.13 -0.86 6.23
C ILE A 294 16.75 -0.60 5.66
N GLY A 295 16.36 -1.28 4.56
CA GLY A 295 15.00 -1.17 4.01
C GLY A 295 13.93 -1.62 5.00
N SER A 296 14.17 -2.72 5.72
CA SER A 296 13.28 -3.20 6.79
C SER A 296 13.16 -2.19 7.94
N THR A 297 14.27 -1.55 8.31
CA THR A 297 14.31 -0.54 9.39
C THR A 297 13.47 0.69 9.04
N LEU A 298 13.51 1.15 7.79
CA LEU A 298 12.66 2.24 7.30
C LEU A 298 11.17 1.91 7.48
N GLN A 299 10.76 0.70 7.10
CA GLN A 299 9.37 0.26 7.17
C GLN A 299 8.91 0.03 8.61
N LEU A 300 9.80 -0.50 9.46
CA LEU A 300 9.54 -0.64 10.90
C LEU A 300 9.28 0.72 11.55
N GLY A 301 10.14 1.71 11.26
CA GLY A 301 9.94 3.09 11.69
C GLY A 301 8.58 3.62 11.26
N GLY A 302 8.20 3.41 10.00
CA GLY A 302 6.92 3.83 9.45
C GLY A 302 5.71 3.19 10.13
N THR A 303 5.78 1.90 10.41
CA THR A 303 4.70 1.18 11.10
C THR A 303 4.48 1.73 12.51
N ILE A 304 5.55 1.90 13.28
CA ILE A 304 5.48 2.49 14.62
C ILE A 304 5.03 3.96 14.55
N GLY A 305 5.58 4.72 13.58
CA GLY A 305 5.24 6.12 13.36
C GLY A 305 3.76 6.33 13.10
N SER A 306 3.15 5.51 12.24
CA SER A 306 1.72 5.62 11.91
C SER A 306 0.82 5.45 13.15
N VAL A 307 1.13 4.47 13.99
CA VAL A 307 0.37 4.22 15.23
C VAL A 307 0.54 5.37 16.22
N VAL A 308 1.78 5.79 16.47
CA VAL A 308 2.09 6.87 17.44
C VAL A 308 1.49 8.20 16.99
N MET A 309 1.60 8.54 15.70
CA MET A 309 0.98 9.75 15.15
C MET A 309 -0.53 9.71 15.23
N GLY A 310 -1.17 8.59 14.90
CA GLY A 310 -2.62 8.44 15.05
C GLY A 310 -3.09 8.77 16.47
N LEU A 311 -2.48 8.14 17.48
CA LEU A 311 -2.80 8.39 18.90
C LEU A 311 -2.56 9.85 19.34
N LYS A 312 -1.53 10.50 18.82
CA LYS A 312 -1.24 11.92 19.13
C LYS A 312 -2.19 12.88 18.40
N ILE A 313 -2.52 12.61 17.15
CA ILE A 313 -3.42 13.44 16.35
C ILE A 313 -4.80 13.53 16.99
N ASP A 314 -5.32 12.42 17.52
CA ASP A 314 -6.61 12.37 18.21
C ASP A 314 -6.65 13.30 19.44
N LYS A 315 -5.51 13.50 20.11
CA LYS A 315 -5.41 14.34 21.31
C LYS A 315 -5.09 15.81 21.02
N THR A 316 -4.24 16.08 20.03
CA THR A 316 -3.64 17.42 19.83
C THR A 316 -3.95 18.04 18.49
N GLY A 317 -4.55 17.27 17.56
CA GLY A 317 -4.88 17.71 16.20
C GLY A 317 -3.72 17.53 15.20
N PHE A 318 -4.06 17.59 13.92
CA PHE A 318 -3.17 17.25 12.81
C PHE A 318 -1.93 18.14 12.71
N TYR A 319 -2.10 19.45 12.70
CA TYR A 319 -0.97 20.37 12.42
C TYR A 319 0.08 20.38 13.53
N LYS A 320 -0.35 20.25 14.80
CA LYS A 320 0.57 20.18 15.97
C LYS A 320 1.41 18.92 15.97
N VAL A 321 1.00 17.87 15.26
CA VAL A 321 1.75 16.61 15.11
C VAL A 321 2.54 16.58 13.82
N LEU A 322 1.91 16.88 12.67
CA LEU A 322 2.55 16.73 11.36
C LEU A 322 3.69 17.73 11.14
N ILE A 323 3.55 19.00 11.54
CA ILE A 323 4.60 20.01 11.34
C ILE A 323 5.93 19.59 12.00
N PRO A 324 5.98 19.27 13.33
CA PRO A 324 7.22 18.82 13.94
C PRO A 324 7.71 17.47 13.40
N VAL A 325 6.81 16.56 13.04
CA VAL A 325 7.20 15.26 12.44
C VAL A 325 7.90 15.47 11.10
N PHE A 326 7.39 16.34 10.23
CA PHE A 326 8.05 16.63 8.96
C PHE A 326 9.33 17.44 9.13
N LEU A 327 9.47 18.26 10.18
CA LEU A 327 10.76 18.86 10.55
C LEU A 327 11.81 17.78 10.88
N VAL A 328 11.42 16.79 11.67
CA VAL A 328 12.26 15.61 11.95
C VAL A 328 12.57 14.84 10.67
N ALA A 329 11.61 14.73 9.72
CA ALA A 329 11.84 14.11 8.41
C ALA A 329 12.94 14.82 7.62
N VAL A 330 12.88 16.16 7.50
CA VAL A 330 13.91 16.94 6.81
C VAL A 330 15.29 16.69 7.40
N ILE A 331 15.42 16.78 8.73
CA ILE A 331 16.69 16.59 9.42
C ILE A 331 17.19 15.16 9.25
N SER A 332 16.36 14.16 9.52
CA SER A 332 16.76 12.75 9.46
C SER A 332 17.16 12.34 8.03
N VAL A 333 16.37 12.70 7.01
CA VAL A 333 16.70 12.37 5.62
C VAL A 333 18.01 13.04 5.19
N ALA A 334 18.21 14.32 5.49
CA ALA A 334 19.45 15.01 5.15
C ALA A 334 20.69 14.40 5.84
N LEU A 335 20.52 13.89 7.07
CA LEU A 335 21.62 13.28 7.83
C LEU A 335 21.97 11.84 7.39
N ILE A 336 21.13 11.14 6.63
CA ILE A 336 21.42 9.77 6.18
C ILE A 336 22.79 9.69 5.50
N GLY A 337 23.05 10.58 4.54
CA GLY A 337 24.29 10.58 3.77
C GLY A 337 25.56 10.85 4.60
N TYR A 338 25.44 11.57 5.72
CA TYR A 338 26.55 11.85 6.63
C TYR A 338 26.78 10.71 7.68
N SER A 339 25.81 9.83 7.83
CA SER A 339 25.84 8.81 8.89
C SER A 339 26.36 7.45 8.42
N VAL A 340 26.71 7.32 7.15
CA VAL A 340 27.09 6.05 6.51
C VAL A 340 28.31 5.40 7.20
N SER A 341 29.25 6.20 7.71
CA SER A 341 30.42 5.70 8.44
C SER A 341 30.11 5.09 9.82
N HIS A 342 28.93 5.38 10.38
CA HIS A 342 28.52 4.93 11.72
C HIS A 342 27.24 4.10 11.64
N ILE A 343 27.36 2.80 11.49
CA ILE A 343 26.26 1.87 11.21
C ILE A 343 25.09 2.00 12.19
N VAL A 344 25.35 2.08 13.49
CA VAL A 344 24.31 2.19 14.51
C VAL A 344 23.54 3.51 14.36
N LEU A 345 24.27 4.62 14.16
CA LEU A 345 23.66 5.92 13.95
C LEU A 345 22.82 5.95 12.68
N LEU A 346 23.30 5.32 11.61
CA LEU A 346 22.58 5.20 10.34
C LEU A 346 21.25 4.48 10.52
N PHE A 347 21.22 3.34 11.22
CA PHE A 347 19.97 2.61 11.50
C PHE A 347 18.99 3.45 12.33
N ILE A 348 19.46 4.18 13.33
CA ILE A 348 18.62 5.07 14.14
C ILE A 348 18.03 6.19 13.28
N ILE A 349 18.84 6.85 12.44
CA ILE A 349 18.39 7.94 11.56
C ILE A 349 17.39 7.43 10.53
N ILE A 350 17.62 6.26 9.93
CA ILE A 350 16.70 5.65 8.96
C ILE A 350 15.38 5.25 9.63
N PHE A 351 15.43 4.72 10.85
CA PHE A 351 14.22 4.45 11.63
C PHE A 351 13.41 5.73 11.87
N ILE A 352 14.06 6.83 12.24
CA ILE A 352 13.42 8.15 12.45
C ILE A 352 12.86 8.70 11.13
N ALA A 353 13.61 8.58 10.03
CA ALA A 353 13.12 8.99 8.71
C ALA A 353 11.89 8.17 8.29
N GLY A 354 11.91 6.86 8.51
CA GLY A 354 10.77 5.97 8.29
C GLY A 354 9.58 6.34 9.15
N PHE A 355 9.80 6.58 10.45
CA PHE A 355 8.77 7.04 11.39
C PHE A 355 8.06 8.30 10.86
N ALA A 356 8.81 9.28 10.36
CA ALA A 356 8.27 10.54 9.90
C ALA A 356 7.61 10.45 8.50
N ILE A 357 8.30 9.88 7.51
CA ILE A 357 7.85 9.87 6.11
C ILE A 357 6.84 8.75 5.83
N VAL A 358 7.21 7.50 6.14
CA VAL A 358 6.34 6.34 5.88
C VAL A 358 5.14 6.40 6.82
N GLY A 359 5.37 6.68 8.11
CA GLY A 359 4.30 6.85 9.11
C GLY A 359 3.45 8.10 8.88
N GLY A 360 3.99 9.13 8.22
CA GLY A 360 3.28 10.36 7.88
C GLY A 360 2.19 10.18 6.82
N GLN A 361 2.33 9.21 5.91
CA GLN A 361 1.36 9.02 4.81
C GLN A 361 -0.06 8.67 5.29
N PRO A 362 -0.27 7.72 6.20
CA PRO A 362 -1.59 7.48 6.78
C PRO A 362 -2.17 8.72 7.49
N ALA A 363 -1.33 9.50 8.15
CA ALA A 363 -1.76 10.73 8.83
C ALA A 363 -2.19 11.83 7.83
N ILE A 364 -1.52 11.96 6.68
CA ILE A 364 -1.94 12.84 5.57
C ILE A 364 -3.29 12.37 5.00
N ASN A 365 -3.48 11.08 4.82
CA ASN A 365 -4.74 10.52 4.35
C ASN A 365 -5.89 10.80 5.36
N ALA A 366 -5.61 10.69 6.65
CA ALA A 366 -6.56 11.03 7.71
C ALA A 366 -6.86 12.54 7.75
N LEU A 367 -5.87 13.41 7.53
CA LEU A 367 -6.07 14.86 7.38
C LEU A 367 -7.01 15.14 6.20
N SER A 368 -6.81 14.51 5.05
CA SER A 368 -7.70 14.60 3.90
C SER A 368 -9.14 14.19 4.27
N ALA A 369 -9.31 13.04 4.94
CA ALA A 369 -10.61 12.54 5.36
C ALA A 369 -11.33 13.47 6.35
N SER A 370 -10.59 14.17 7.21
CA SER A 370 -11.14 15.07 8.21
C SER A 370 -11.65 16.40 7.64
N TYR A 371 -11.16 16.80 6.49
CA TYR A 371 -11.51 18.08 5.86
C TYR A 371 -12.80 18.00 5.05
N TYR A 372 -13.00 16.93 4.30
CA TYR A 372 -14.15 16.83 3.43
C TYR A 372 -15.44 16.49 4.20
N PRO A 373 -16.58 17.13 3.86
CA PRO A 373 -17.88 16.76 4.42
C PRO A 373 -18.19 15.29 4.09
N VAL A 374 -19.00 14.65 4.92
CA VAL A 374 -19.30 13.21 4.84
C VAL A 374 -19.68 12.79 3.40
N SER A 375 -20.47 13.60 2.71
CA SER A 375 -20.92 13.33 1.32
C SER A 375 -19.83 13.39 0.25
N LEU A 376 -18.68 14.02 0.51
CA LEU A 376 -17.55 14.16 -0.42
C LEU A 376 -16.29 13.45 0.08
N ARG A 377 -16.30 12.92 1.30
CA ARG A 377 -15.13 12.35 1.98
C ARG A 377 -14.49 11.23 1.17
N THR A 378 -15.28 10.27 0.71
CA THR A 378 -14.78 9.14 -0.08
C THR A 378 -14.17 9.60 -1.40
N THR A 379 -14.84 10.54 -2.09
CA THR A 379 -14.32 11.12 -3.33
C THR A 379 -13.03 11.89 -3.07
N GLY A 380 -12.99 12.76 -2.04
CA GLY A 380 -11.82 13.58 -1.73
C GLY A 380 -10.59 12.76 -1.33
N VAL A 381 -10.76 11.76 -0.47
CA VAL A 381 -9.68 10.86 -0.06
C VAL A 381 -9.21 10.00 -1.24
N GLY A 382 -10.14 9.46 -2.02
CA GLY A 382 -9.82 8.65 -3.20
C GLY A 382 -8.99 9.41 -4.22
N TRP A 383 -9.36 10.65 -4.53
CA TRP A 383 -8.58 11.51 -5.43
C TRP A 383 -7.23 11.90 -4.83
N SER A 384 -7.16 12.17 -3.52
CA SER A 384 -5.90 12.48 -2.84
C SER A 384 -4.92 11.31 -2.94
N ILE A 385 -5.37 10.08 -2.67
CA ILE A 385 -4.53 8.87 -2.79
C ILE A 385 -4.17 8.61 -4.25
N GLY A 386 -5.10 8.79 -5.18
CA GLY A 386 -4.85 8.58 -6.61
C GLY A 386 -3.77 9.50 -7.14
N ILE A 387 -3.87 10.80 -6.86
CA ILE A 387 -2.89 11.80 -7.31
C ILE A 387 -1.54 11.63 -6.59
N ALA A 388 -1.55 11.25 -5.31
CA ALA A 388 -0.32 10.95 -4.57
C ALA A 388 0.55 9.90 -5.26
N ARG A 389 -0.04 8.95 -6.00
CA ARG A 389 0.70 7.92 -6.76
C ARG A 389 1.61 8.49 -7.86
N LEU A 390 1.34 9.69 -8.36
CA LEU A 390 2.28 10.39 -9.25
C LEU A 390 3.62 10.61 -8.55
N GLY A 391 3.60 10.95 -7.27
CA GLY A 391 4.81 11.09 -6.45
C GLY A 391 5.56 9.76 -6.32
N SER A 392 4.85 8.64 -6.20
CA SER A 392 5.49 7.32 -6.13
C SER A 392 6.25 6.94 -7.40
N VAL A 393 5.77 7.37 -8.57
CA VAL A 393 6.45 7.16 -9.86
C VAL A 393 7.64 8.10 -10.01
N ILE A 394 7.48 9.36 -9.62
CA ILE A 394 8.51 10.39 -9.76
C ILE A 394 9.72 10.12 -8.83
N GLY A 395 9.47 9.68 -7.59
CA GLY A 395 10.51 9.49 -6.57
C GLY A 395 11.68 8.60 -7.04
N PRO A 396 11.44 7.36 -7.48
CA PRO A 396 12.50 6.48 -7.95
C PRO A 396 13.21 6.97 -9.22
N LEU A 397 12.49 7.60 -10.17
CA LEU A 397 13.10 8.21 -11.36
C LEU A 397 14.10 9.29 -10.98
N PHE A 398 13.67 10.22 -10.11
CA PHE A 398 14.55 11.27 -9.61
C PHE A 398 15.78 10.71 -8.90
N GLY A 399 15.58 9.70 -8.04
CA GLY A 399 16.68 9.03 -7.35
C GLY A 399 17.68 8.41 -8.31
N GLY A 400 17.22 7.68 -9.33
CA GLY A 400 18.07 7.07 -10.34
C GLY A 400 18.83 8.09 -11.19
N TYR A 401 18.18 9.18 -11.58
CA TYR A 401 18.80 10.23 -12.35
C TYR A 401 19.85 11.02 -11.53
N LEU A 402 19.46 11.52 -10.37
CA LEU A 402 20.33 12.34 -9.53
C LEU A 402 21.54 11.57 -8.98
N SER A 403 21.38 10.26 -8.70
CA SER A 403 22.47 9.43 -8.20
C SER A 403 23.62 9.21 -9.19
N GLN A 404 23.47 9.61 -10.46
CA GLN A 404 24.54 9.59 -11.44
C GLN A 404 25.50 10.80 -11.31
N PHE A 405 25.00 11.93 -10.82
CA PHE A 405 25.73 13.19 -10.81
C PHE A 405 26.13 13.64 -9.40
N LEU A 406 25.44 13.13 -8.39
CA LEU A 406 25.60 13.60 -7.01
C LEU A 406 26.26 12.53 -6.14
N VAL A 407 27.14 12.98 -5.27
CA VAL A 407 27.61 12.14 -4.16
C VAL A 407 26.46 11.88 -3.19
N ILE A 408 26.52 10.76 -2.50
CA ILE A 408 25.46 10.26 -1.62
C ILE A 408 24.99 11.33 -0.63
N THR A 409 25.90 12.08 -0.05
CA THR A 409 25.60 13.14 0.93
C THR A 409 24.68 14.21 0.34
N HIS A 410 25.02 14.74 -0.83
CA HIS A 410 24.21 15.77 -1.49
C HIS A 410 22.87 15.21 -2.00
N LEU A 411 22.86 13.94 -2.41
CA LEU A 411 21.64 13.26 -2.86
C LEU A 411 20.59 13.24 -1.75
N PHE A 412 20.97 12.87 -0.51
CA PHE A 412 20.05 12.84 0.62
C PHE A 412 19.63 14.24 1.09
N VAL A 413 20.50 15.25 1.00
CA VAL A 413 20.12 16.64 1.27
C VAL A 413 19.04 17.11 0.29
N ILE A 414 19.18 16.82 -1.00
CA ILE A 414 18.17 17.15 -2.01
C ILE A 414 16.88 16.33 -1.79
N ALA A 415 17.01 15.06 -1.42
CA ALA A 415 15.85 14.21 -1.10
C ALA A 415 15.05 14.69 0.13
N ALA A 416 15.60 15.53 0.99
CA ALA A 416 14.90 16.17 2.09
C ALA A 416 14.02 17.37 1.66
N ILE A 417 14.28 17.96 0.49
CA ILE A 417 13.56 19.16 0.00
C ILE A 417 12.05 18.95 -0.09
N PRO A 418 11.51 17.85 -0.64
CA PRO A 418 10.07 17.64 -0.66
C PRO A 418 9.42 17.72 0.72
N SER A 419 10.08 17.16 1.76
CA SER A 419 9.58 17.23 3.15
C SER A 419 9.57 18.67 3.69
N LEU A 420 10.51 19.53 3.27
CA LEU A 420 10.50 20.95 3.62
C LEU A 420 9.29 21.67 3.01
N PHE A 421 8.97 21.39 1.76
CA PHE A 421 7.76 21.93 1.13
C PHE A 421 6.48 21.42 1.77
N VAL A 422 6.45 20.18 2.25
CA VAL A 422 5.32 19.65 3.04
C VAL A 422 5.10 20.49 4.30
N ILE A 423 6.16 20.87 5.02
CA ILE A 423 6.06 21.75 6.22
C ILE A 423 5.44 23.10 5.83
N ILE A 424 5.97 23.72 4.77
CA ILE A 424 5.48 25.03 4.31
C ILE A 424 3.97 24.96 4.00
N MET A 425 3.56 23.94 3.27
CA MET A 425 2.15 23.75 2.91
C MET A 425 1.26 23.49 4.13
N LEU A 426 1.74 22.70 5.11
CA LEU A 426 1.02 22.45 6.37
C LEU A 426 0.90 23.73 7.22
N MET A 427 1.94 24.57 7.27
CA MET A 427 1.90 25.86 7.99
C MET A 427 0.90 26.83 7.34
N ILE A 428 0.89 26.90 6.00
CA ILE A 428 -0.08 27.71 5.28
C ILE A 428 -1.51 27.21 5.55
N GLN A 429 -1.77 25.91 5.48
CA GLN A 429 -3.07 25.33 5.82
C GLN A 429 -3.49 25.63 7.26
N ALA A 430 -2.55 25.51 8.22
CA ALA A 430 -2.84 25.81 9.62
C ALA A 430 -3.31 27.24 9.81
N LYS A 431 -2.67 28.21 9.12
CA LYS A 431 -3.05 29.63 9.17
C LYS A 431 -4.41 29.92 8.53
N TYR A 432 -4.78 29.20 7.48
CA TYR A 432 -6.08 29.38 6.81
C TYR A 432 -7.25 28.75 7.59
N ARG A 433 -6.97 27.88 8.55
CA ARG A 433 -7.98 27.20 9.36
C ARG A 433 -8.16 27.84 10.76
N SER A 434 -7.20 28.66 11.20
CA SER A 434 -7.30 29.50 12.41
C SER A 434 -8.13 30.75 12.13
#